data_bc05ea639c44f04446ec773c7be63adf
#
_entry.id   bc05ea639c44f04446ec773c7be63adf
#
_cell.length_a   1.000
_cell.length_b   1.000
_cell.length_c   1.000
_cell.angle_alpha   90.00
_cell.angle_beta   90.00
_cell.angle_gamma   90.00
#
_symmetry.space_group_name_H-M   'P 1'
#
loop_
_entity.id
_entity.type
_entity.pdbx_description
1 polymer ?
#
loop_
_entity_poly.entity_id
_entity_poly.type
_entity_poly.pdbx_seq_one_letter_code
_entity_poly.pdbx_strand_id
1 'polypeptide(L)'
;MRRPSMIRPFLVAIVLLAALPAAADALSPKQTERCKAMQATLAPKQAELLEATEKRDALAEQAEALGEQFEDAQVMRLASSSNAQAADAAKAEFDTARRAFAQAEYALQSSARQFNQDVADYNRSCTPAK
;
A
#
# COMPACT_ATOMS: atom_id res chain seq x y z
N MET A 1 -17.87 -17.99 -19.08
CA MET A 1 -16.42 -18.17 -18.86
C MET A 1 -15.92 -16.96 -18.06
N ARG A 2 -15.75 -17.13 -16.76
CA ARG A 2 -15.20 -16.08 -15.90
C ARG A 2 -13.70 -15.99 -16.18
N ARG A 3 -13.23 -14.86 -16.71
CA ARG A 3 -11.79 -14.58 -16.80
C ARG A 3 -11.29 -14.31 -15.38
N PRO A 4 -10.30 -15.04 -14.88
CA PRO A 4 -9.70 -14.69 -13.61
C PRO A 4 -9.05 -13.31 -13.75
N SER A 5 -9.54 -12.34 -12.99
CA SER A 5 -8.93 -11.04 -12.83
C SER A 5 -7.53 -11.28 -12.25
N MET A 6 -6.48 -11.09 -13.07
CA MET A 6 -5.11 -11.14 -12.60
C MET A 6 -4.79 -9.84 -11.86
N ILE A 7 -5.37 -9.67 -10.69
CA ILE A 7 -4.82 -8.75 -9.71
C ILE A 7 -3.54 -9.41 -9.22
N ARG A 8 -2.42 -9.01 -9.82
CA ARG A 8 -1.09 -9.38 -9.31
C ARG A 8 -0.96 -8.75 -7.93
N PRO A 9 -0.92 -9.54 -6.85
CA PRO A 9 -0.54 -9.00 -5.56
C PRO A 9 0.91 -8.53 -5.69
N PHE A 10 1.11 -7.23 -5.76
CA PHE A 10 2.43 -6.67 -5.48
C PHE A 10 2.68 -6.97 -4.01
N LEU A 11 3.39 -8.05 -3.75
CA LEU A 11 3.95 -8.34 -2.44
C LEU A 11 4.91 -7.19 -2.10
N VAL A 12 4.40 -6.21 -1.37
CA VAL A 12 5.25 -5.31 -0.62
C VAL A 12 5.94 -6.21 0.39
N ALA A 13 7.19 -6.57 0.12
CA ALA A 13 8.00 -7.31 1.05
C ALA A 13 8.24 -6.39 2.27
N ILE A 14 7.37 -6.51 3.26
CA ILE A 14 7.58 -5.90 4.58
C ILE A 14 8.70 -6.70 5.20
N VAL A 15 9.90 -6.16 5.16
CA VAL A 15 11.05 -6.73 5.87
C VAL A 15 10.73 -6.61 7.36
N LEU A 16 10.33 -7.74 7.96
CA LEU A 16 10.21 -7.86 9.40
C LEU A 16 11.56 -7.47 10.01
N LEU A 17 11.56 -6.39 10.80
CA LEU A 17 12.67 -6.07 11.67
C LEU A 17 12.80 -7.22 12.68
N ALA A 18 13.58 -8.23 12.35
CA ALA A 18 14.04 -9.19 13.33
C ALA A 18 14.80 -8.40 14.39
N ALA A 19 14.38 -8.52 15.65
CA ALA A 19 15.09 -7.95 16.78
C ALA A 19 16.54 -8.44 16.73
N LEU A 20 17.46 -7.53 16.39
CA LEU A 20 18.89 -7.83 16.35
C LEU A 20 19.38 -7.96 17.80
N PRO A 21 19.97 -9.10 18.17
CA PRO A 21 20.60 -9.21 19.47
C PRO A 21 21.89 -8.38 19.51
N ALA A 22 22.03 -7.60 20.55
CA ALA A 22 23.26 -7.17 21.20
C ALA A 22 24.52 -6.96 20.30
N ALA A 23 24.50 -5.95 19.46
CA ALA A 23 25.74 -5.33 18.97
C ALA A 23 26.07 -4.05 19.76
N ALA A 24 25.59 -3.94 20.98
CA ALA A 24 25.75 -2.76 21.83
C ALA A 24 27.20 -2.48 22.26
N ASP A 25 28.07 -3.49 22.22
CA ASP A 25 29.44 -3.38 22.70
C ASP A 25 30.42 -2.72 21.72
N ALA A 26 30.02 -2.52 20.44
CA ALA A 26 30.88 -1.92 19.42
C ALA A 26 30.52 -0.47 19.07
N LEU A 27 29.40 0.07 19.57
CA LEU A 27 28.94 1.44 19.33
C LEU A 27 29.31 2.36 20.50
N SER A 28 29.71 3.59 20.19
CA SER A 28 29.88 4.61 21.23
C SER A 28 28.52 4.94 21.89
N PRO A 29 28.50 5.45 23.14
CA PRO A 29 27.25 5.86 23.79
C PRO A 29 26.40 6.82 22.94
N LYS A 30 27.04 7.75 22.26
CA LYS A 30 26.37 8.70 21.35
C LYS A 30 25.74 8.00 20.14
N GLN A 31 26.44 7.02 19.57
CA GLN A 31 25.91 6.21 18.46
C GLN A 31 24.74 5.35 18.92
N THR A 32 24.82 4.76 20.10
CA THR A 32 23.73 3.97 20.69
C THR A 32 22.47 4.80 20.86
N GLU A 33 22.58 6.02 21.40
CA GLU A 33 21.42 6.91 21.55
C GLU A 33 20.82 7.32 20.18
N ARG A 34 21.68 7.61 19.19
CA ARG A 34 21.23 7.89 17.83
C ARG A 34 20.48 6.70 17.23
N CYS A 35 20.98 5.48 17.40
CA CYS A 35 20.34 4.27 16.88
C CYS A 35 19.01 3.99 17.55
N LYS A 36 18.89 4.21 18.86
CA LYS A 36 17.61 4.14 19.57
C LYS A 36 16.59 5.16 19.03
N ALA A 37 17.03 6.40 18.78
CA ALA A 37 16.17 7.42 18.19
C ALA A 37 15.71 7.05 16.78
N MET A 38 16.60 6.52 15.93
CA MET A 38 16.24 6.02 14.60
C MET A 38 15.24 4.86 14.67
N GLN A 39 15.47 3.89 15.55
CA GLN A 39 14.57 2.76 15.75
C GLN A 39 13.18 3.22 16.22
N ALA A 40 13.11 4.21 17.13
CA ALA A 40 11.86 4.76 17.62
C ALA A 40 11.03 5.44 16.51
N THR A 41 11.67 5.93 15.44
CA THR A 41 10.96 6.51 14.29
C THR A 41 10.48 5.46 13.27
N LEU A 42 11.08 4.26 13.23
CA LEU A 42 10.73 3.22 12.27
C LEU A 42 9.43 2.49 12.66
N ALA A 43 9.22 2.22 13.94
CA ALA A 43 8.05 1.47 14.40
C ALA A 43 6.70 2.13 14.02
N PRO A 44 6.46 3.44 14.25
CA PRO A 44 5.24 4.09 13.82
C PRO A 44 5.09 4.12 12.29
N LYS A 45 6.17 4.32 11.53
CA LYS A 45 6.13 4.28 10.06
C LYS A 45 5.73 2.89 9.53
N GLN A 46 6.18 1.83 10.18
CA GLN A 46 5.76 0.48 9.82
C GLN A 46 4.25 0.29 10.06
N ALA A 47 3.71 0.77 11.18
CA ALA A 47 2.29 0.70 11.47
C ALA A 47 1.47 1.50 10.43
N GLU A 48 1.91 2.70 10.07
CA GLU A 48 1.29 3.52 9.01
C GLU A 48 1.28 2.81 7.65
N LEU A 49 2.34 2.07 7.31
CA LEU A 49 2.39 1.29 6.06
C LEU A 49 1.40 0.12 6.07
N LEU A 50 1.22 -0.55 7.21
CA LEU A 50 0.22 -1.61 7.34
C LEU A 50 -1.19 -1.05 7.15
N GLU A 51 -1.52 0.05 7.83
CA GLU A 51 -2.81 0.73 7.68
C GLU A 51 -3.05 1.21 6.23
N ALA A 52 -2.03 1.80 5.60
CA ALA A 52 -2.10 2.22 4.20
C ALA A 52 -2.31 1.04 3.24
N THR A 53 -1.75 -0.14 3.55
CA THR A 53 -1.95 -1.38 2.79
C THR A 53 -3.39 -1.85 2.88
N GLU A 54 -3.95 -1.91 4.08
CA GLU A 54 -5.35 -2.30 4.31
C GLU A 54 -6.31 -1.35 3.60
N LYS A 55 -6.06 -0.05 3.68
CA LYS A 55 -6.85 0.97 2.98
C LYS A 55 -6.78 0.81 1.46
N ARG A 56 -5.60 0.56 0.89
CA ARG A 56 -5.41 0.31 -0.53
C ARG A 56 -6.18 -0.94 -0.96
N ASP A 57 -6.13 -2.01 -0.17
CA ASP A 57 -6.83 -3.27 -0.47
C ASP A 57 -8.35 -3.08 -0.46
N ALA A 58 -8.89 -2.36 0.53
CA ALA A 58 -10.31 -2.03 0.57
C ALA A 58 -10.75 -1.19 -0.65
N LEU A 59 -9.94 -0.25 -1.10
CA LEU A 59 -10.22 0.52 -2.31
C LEU A 59 -10.14 -0.32 -3.59
N ALA A 60 -9.28 -1.34 -3.63
CA ALA A 60 -9.21 -2.29 -4.73
C ALA A 60 -10.50 -3.12 -4.83
N GLU A 61 -10.97 -3.66 -3.71
CA GLU A 61 -12.24 -4.41 -3.63
C GLU A 61 -13.43 -3.55 -4.05
N GLN A 62 -13.48 -2.30 -3.58
CA GLN A 62 -14.53 -1.35 -3.97
C GLN A 62 -14.51 -1.06 -5.47
N ALA A 63 -13.33 -0.83 -6.06
CA ALA A 63 -13.21 -0.59 -7.49
C ALA A 63 -13.62 -1.81 -8.31
N GLU A 64 -13.30 -3.03 -7.86
CA GLU A 64 -13.72 -4.28 -8.51
C GLU A 64 -15.23 -4.42 -8.48
N ALA A 65 -15.87 -4.25 -7.32
CA ALA A 65 -17.33 -4.35 -7.17
C ALA A 65 -18.08 -3.32 -8.04
N LEU A 66 -17.60 -2.08 -8.09
CA LEU A 66 -18.18 -1.04 -8.96
C LEU A 66 -17.90 -1.31 -10.45
N GLY A 67 -16.80 -1.96 -10.78
CA GLY A 67 -16.52 -2.43 -12.13
C GLY A 67 -17.53 -3.48 -12.61
N GLU A 68 -17.87 -4.46 -11.78
CA GLU A 68 -18.89 -5.46 -12.08
C GLU A 68 -20.26 -4.80 -12.28
N GLN A 69 -20.64 -3.86 -11.41
CA GLN A 69 -21.91 -3.12 -11.55
C GLN A 69 -21.95 -2.31 -12.85
N PHE A 70 -20.84 -1.70 -13.24
CA PHE A 70 -20.74 -0.97 -14.51
C PHE A 70 -20.88 -1.94 -15.71
N GLU A 71 -20.22 -3.10 -15.68
CA GLU A 71 -20.33 -4.10 -16.74
C GLU A 71 -21.77 -4.59 -16.91
N ASP A 72 -22.46 -4.89 -15.80
CA ASP A 72 -23.88 -5.29 -15.80
C ASP A 72 -24.78 -4.19 -16.36
N ALA A 73 -24.56 -2.94 -15.97
CA ALA A 73 -25.32 -1.80 -16.48
C ALA A 73 -25.11 -1.58 -18.00
N GLN A 74 -23.89 -1.82 -18.48
CA GLN A 74 -23.57 -1.71 -19.91
C GLN A 74 -24.31 -2.73 -20.77
N VAL A 75 -24.54 -3.93 -20.28
CA VAL A 75 -25.33 -4.96 -20.99
C VAL A 75 -26.75 -4.48 -21.29
N MET A 76 -27.33 -3.69 -20.36
CA MET A 76 -28.70 -3.18 -20.48
C MET A 76 -28.81 -1.81 -21.16
N ARG A 77 -27.67 -1.18 -21.50
CA ARG A 77 -27.59 0.21 -21.97
C ARG A 77 -28.53 0.54 -23.11
N LEU A 78 -28.69 -0.37 -24.08
CA LEU A 78 -29.48 -0.15 -25.30
C LEU A 78 -30.98 -0.43 -25.11
N ALA A 79 -31.41 -0.95 -23.95
CA ALA A 79 -32.80 -1.31 -23.72
C ALA A 79 -33.70 -0.07 -23.51
N SER A 80 -33.18 1.01 -22.90
CA SER A 80 -33.91 2.28 -22.70
C SER A 80 -32.97 3.45 -22.41
N SER A 81 -33.49 4.67 -22.50
CA SER A 81 -32.79 5.87 -22.11
C SER A 81 -32.46 5.88 -20.60
N SER A 82 -33.33 5.33 -19.77
CA SER A 82 -33.11 5.15 -18.32
C SER A 82 -31.93 4.22 -18.06
N ASN A 83 -31.83 3.10 -18.79
CA ASN A 83 -30.71 2.17 -18.68
C ASN A 83 -29.39 2.79 -19.17
N ALA A 84 -29.44 3.64 -20.19
CA ALA A 84 -28.25 4.37 -20.63
C ALA A 84 -27.75 5.33 -19.54
N GLN A 85 -28.64 6.06 -18.87
CA GLN A 85 -28.30 6.94 -17.76
C GLN A 85 -27.72 6.16 -16.57
N ALA A 86 -28.31 5.00 -16.24
CA ALA A 86 -27.81 4.14 -15.19
C ALA A 86 -26.38 3.62 -15.48
N ALA A 87 -26.10 3.25 -16.73
CA ALA A 87 -24.76 2.84 -17.16
C ALA A 87 -23.74 3.99 -17.09
N ASP A 88 -24.14 5.21 -17.44
CA ASP A 88 -23.27 6.39 -17.32
C ASP A 88 -22.97 6.74 -15.84
N ALA A 89 -23.96 6.62 -14.96
CA ALA A 89 -23.78 6.80 -13.52
C ALA A 89 -22.83 5.74 -12.94
N ALA A 90 -23.06 4.47 -13.23
CA ALA A 90 -22.20 3.37 -12.78
C ALA A 90 -20.75 3.54 -13.29
N LYS A 91 -20.57 4.02 -14.53
CA LYS A 91 -19.25 4.35 -15.05
C LYS A 91 -18.55 5.45 -14.23
N ALA A 92 -19.27 6.51 -13.88
CA ALA A 92 -18.70 7.62 -13.11
C ALA A 92 -18.24 7.18 -11.72
N GLU A 93 -19.03 6.31 -11.07
CA GLU A 93 -18.66 5.72 -9.76
C GLU A 93 -17.44 4.82 -9.87
N PHE A 94 -17.40 3.95 -10.86
CA PHE A 94 -16.27 3.07 -11.14
C PHE A 94 -14.98 3.87 -11.42
N ASP A 95 -15.05 4.89 -12.29
CA ASP A 95 -13.90 5.73 -12.62
C ASP A 95 -13.39 6.49 -11.38
N THR A 96 -14.29 6.89 -10.48
CA THR A 96 -13.92 7.54 -9.22
C THR A 96 -13.21 6.58 -8.27
N ALA A 97 -13.73 5.36 -8.10
CA ALA A 97 -13.11 4.33 -7.28
C ALA A 97 -11.73 3.92 -7.82
N ARG A 98 -11.59 3.77 -9.13
CA ARG A 98 -10.29 3.49 -9.76
C ARG A 98 -9.25 4.57 -9.50
N ARG A 99 -9.65 5.85 -9.58
CA ARG A 99 -8.73 6.96 -9.25
C ARG A 99 -8.32 6.94 -7.80
N ALA A 100 -9.26 6.69 -6.88
CA ALA A 100 -8.97 6.58 -5.45
C ALA A 100 -7.98 5.45 -5.15
N PHE A 101 -8.21 4.26 -5.75
CA PHE A 101 -7.29 3.14 -5.66
C PHE A 101 -5.89 3.47 -6.20
N ALA A 102 -5.81 4.05 -7.40
CA ALA A 102 -4.53 4.40 -8.01
C ALA A 102 -3.73 5.41 -7.17
N GLN A 103 -4.40 6.38 -6.55
CA GLN A 103 -3.78 7.35 -5.64
C GLN A 103 -3.25 6.67 -4.38
N ALA A 104 -4.03 5.78 -3.77
CA ALA A 104 -3.62 5.03 -2.58
C ALA A 104 -2.44 4.10 -2.88
N GLU A 105 -2.45 3.42 -4.03
CA GLU A 105 -1.34 2.59 -4.50
C GLU A 105 -0.04 3.39 -4.68
N TYR A 106 -0.13 4.55 -5.35
CA TYR A 106 1.04 5.42 -5.54
C TYR A 106 1.60 5.95 -4.21
N ALA A 107 0.72 6.39 -3.31
CA ALA A 107 1.12 6.88 -1.99
C ALA A 107 1.79 5.77 -1.16
N LEU A 108 1.22 4.56 -1.15
CA LEU A 108 1.79 3.40 -0.46
C LEU A 108 3.17 3.05 -0.99
N GLN A 109 3.35 3.00 -2.32
CA GLN A 109 4.64 2.72 -2.94
C GLN A 109 5.69 3.78 -2.59
N SER A 110 5.30 5.04 -2.54
CA SER A 110 6.20 6.14 -2.15
C SER A 110 6.64 6.01 -0.70
N SER A 111 5.70 5.78 0.21
CA SER A 111 5.97 5.59 1.65
C SER A 111 6.82 4.35 1.92
N ALA A 112 6.55 3.25 1.20
CA ALA A 112 7.34 2.02 1.32
C ALA A 112 8.79 2.22 0.85
N ARG A 113 9.00 2.95 -0.24
CA ARG A 113 10.38 3.28 -0.68
C ARG A 113 11.12 4.11 0.37
N GLN A 114 10.46 5.12 0.95
CA GLN A 114 11.05 5.95 2.00
C GLN A 114 11.39 5.11 3.24
N PHE A 115 10.46 4.27 3.67
CA PHE A 115 10.68 3.37 4.81
C PHE A 115 11.88 2.43 4.57
N ASN A 116 11.97 1.84 3.38
CA ASN A 116 13.11 0.99 3.03
C ASN A 116 14.45 1.73 3.05
N GLN A 117 14.48 3.01 2.64
CA GLN A 117 15.65 3.86 2.77
C GLN A 117 16.00 4.11 4.24
N ASP A 118 15.02 4.45 5.06
CA ASP A 118 15.21 4.69 6.50
C ASP A 118 15.75 3.42 7.21
N VAL A 119 15.25 2.24 6.86
CA VAL A 119 15.74 0.95 7.36
C VAL A 119 17.18 0.69 6.90
N ALA A 120 17.50 0.97 5.63
CA ALA A 120 18.86 0.82 5.11
C ALA A 120 19.84 1.76 5.82
N ASP A 121 19.44 2.99 6.10
CA ASP A 121 20.24 3.96 6.83
C ASP A 121 20.45 3.55 8.30
N TYR A 122 19.41 3.03 8.95
CA TYR A 122 19.52 2.44 10.28
C TYR A 122 20.53 1.28 10.29
N ASN A 123 20.38 0.32 9.39
CA ASN A 123 21.26 -0.83 9.32
C ASN A 123 22.72 -0.42 9.07
N ARG A 124 22.96 0.54 8.19
CA ARG A 124 24.30 1.04 7.88
C ARG A 124 24.95 1.77 9.05
N SER A 125 24.14 2.52 9.82
CA SER A 125 24.65 3.36 10.93
C SER A 125 24.74 2.62 12.25
N CYS A 126 23.95 1.56 12.42
CA CYS A 126 23.70 0.90 13.71
C CYS A 126 24.15 -0.56 13.74
N THR A 127 24.66 -1.11 12.64
CA THR A 127 25.27 -2.43 12.61
C THR A 127 26.79 -2.26 12.75
N PRO A 128 27.46 -2.98 13.67
CA PRO A 128 28.92 -2.92 13.78
C PRO A 128 29.55 -3.42 12.48
N ALA A 129 30.64 -2.75 12.08
CA ALA A 129 31.50 -3.25 11.01
C ALA A 129 32.08 -4.62 11.43
N LYS A 130 31.98 -5.60 10.54
CA LYS A 130 32.63 -6.91 10.72
C LYS A 130 34.13 -6.79 10.53
#